data_62ca76ef83a53c7776985efb7adb479a
#
_entry.id   62ca76ef83a53c7776985efb7adb479a
#
_cell.length_a   1.000
_cell.length_b   1.000
_cell.length_c   1.000
_cell.angle_alpha   90.00
_cell.angle_beta   90.00
_cell.angle_gamma   90.00
#
_symmetry.space_group_name_H-M   'P 1'
#
loop_
_entity.id
_entity.type
_entity.pdbx_description
1 polymer ?
#
loop_
_entity_poly.entity_id
_entity_poly.type
_entity_poly.pdbx_seq_one_letter_code
_entity_poly.pdbx_strand_id
1 'polypeptide(L)'
;MRKDSKDSFVIPSKFTVGGCTYNVEIVNNSDNDLDGALGDFVNLAHRIRLAKTYINDKGKTSDIPDDEFIKTYLHELGHCFGYYFNGDSSEELACAFSNFFYEYLLTKK
;
A
#
# COMPACT_ATOMS: atom_id res chain seq x y z
N MET A 1 -20.84 -8.73 -7.79
CA MET A 1 -20.05 -8.34 -6.62
C MET A 1 -19.17 -9.48 -6.16
N ARG A 2 -17.91 -9.19 -6.04
CA ARG A 2 -16.96 -10.21 -5.58
C ARG A 2 -17.22 -10.61 -4.14
N LYS A 3 -16.97 -11.85 -3.85
CA LYS A 3 -17.03 -12.36 -2.50
C LYS A 3 -15.75 -13.06 -2.10
N ASP A 4 -14.67 -12.73 -2.80
CA ASP A 4 -13.38 -13.29 -2.46
C ASP A 4 -12.79 -12.57 -1.25
N SER A 5 -11.62 -13.00 -0.82
CA SER A 5 -11.01 -12.46 0.38
C SER A 5 -10.61 -10.98 0.23
N LYS A 6 -10.45 -10.49 -0.99
CA LYS A 6 -10.15 -9.06 -1.20
C LYS A 6 -11.30 -8.20 -0.70
N ASP A 7 -12.52 -8.66 -0.91
CA ASP A 7 -13.69 -7.87 -0.53
C ASP A 7 -13.82 -7.73 0.97
N SER A 8 -13.21 -8.62 1.74
CA SER A 8 -13.27 -8.53 3.20
C SER A 8 -12.05 -7.85 3.79
N PHE A 9 -11.08 -7.47 2.96
CA PHE A 9 -9.89 -6.79 3.46
C PHE A 9 -10.12 -5.28 3.42
N VAL A 10 -9.96 -4.66 4.56
CA VAL A 10 -10.17 -3.21 4.70
C VAL A 10 -8.84 -2.57 5.07
N ILE A 11 -8.40 -1.62 4.24
CA ILE A 11 -7.19 -0.85 4.54
C ILE A 11 -7.54 0.15 5.63
N PRO A 12 -6.88 0.09 6.79
CA PRO A 12 -7.22 1.01 7.89
C PRO A 12 -6.74 2.42 7.58
N SER A 13 -7.38 3.41 8.19
CA SER A 13 -6.91 4.78 8.07
C SER A 13 -5.70 5.06 8.94
N LYS A 14 -5.47 4.22 9.94
CA LYS A 14 -4.26 4.30 10.77
C LYS A 14 -4.08 2.98 11.50
N PHE A 15 -2.85 2.72 11.92
CA PHE A 15 -2.54 1.51 12.69
C PHE A 15 -1.38 1.82 13.62
N THR A 16 -1.23 0.99 14.66
CA THR A 16 -0.16 1.17 15.65
C THR A 16 0.69 -0.09 15.72
N VAL A 17 1.99 0.07 15.56
CA VAL A 17 2.95 -1.02 15.75
C VAL A 17 4.16 -0.45 16.47
N GLY A 18 4.74 -1.25 17.36
CA GLY A 18 5.94 -0.82 18.09
C GLY A 18 5.74 0.46 18.87
N GLY A 19 4.52 0.76 19.30
CA GLY A 19 4.23 1.99 20.03
C GLY A 19 4.08 3.22 19.16
N CYS A 20 4.24 3.08 17.85
CA CYS A 20 4.11 4.20 16.93
C CYS A 20 2.84 4.09 16.12
N THR A 21 2.12 5.18 15.97
CA THR A 21 0.91 5.23 15.16
C THR A 21 1.25 5.79 13.78
N TYR A 22 0.83 5.06 12.75
CA TYR A 22 1.04 5.44 11.36
C TYR A 22 -0.30 5.75 10.72
N ASN A 23 -0.31 6.80 9.89
CA ASN A 23 -1.52 7.17 9.15
C ASN A 23 -1.44 6.62 7.74
N VAL A 24 -2.60 6.23 7.21
CA VAL A 24 -2.70 5.78 5.82
C VAL A 24 -3.53 6.84 5.10
N GLU A 25 -2.89 7.56 4.18
CA GLU A 25 -3.50 8.69 3.49
C GLU A 25 -3.74 8.33 2.04
N ILE A 26 -4.92 8.69 1.54
CA ILE A 26 -5.26 8.49 0.14
C ILE A 26 -5.04 9.80 -0.58
N VAL A 27 -4.19 9.79 -1.61
CA VAL A 27 -3.96 10.98 -2.43
C VAL A 27 -4.69 10.82 -3.75
N ASN A 28 -4.92 11.93 -4.44
CA ASN A 28 -5.77 11.92 -5.61
C ASN A 28 -5.13 11.25 -6.83
N ASN A 29 -3.87 11.58 -7.13
CA ASN A 29 -3.29 11.14 -8.39
C ASN A 29 -1.81 10.82 -8.22
N SER A 30 -1.39 9.64 -8.68
CA SER A 30 -0.01 9.20 -8.51
C SER A 30 0.98 10.11 -9.22
N ASP A 31 0.65 10.57 -10.43
CA ASP A 31 1.60 11.37 -11.19
C ASP A 31 1.81 12.75 -10.59
N ASN A 32 0.77 13.31 -9.99
CA ASN A 32 0.84 14.66 -9.43
C ASN A 32 1.30 14.67 -7.98
N ASP A 33 0.90 13.66 -7.22
CA ASP A 33 1.09 13.69 -5.76
C ASP A 33 2.24 12.82 -5.29
N LEU A 34 2.62 11.81 -6.07
CA LEU A 34 3.63 10.83 -5.67
C LEU A 34 4.72 10.62 -6.73
N ASP A 35 4.89 11.58 -7.63
CA ASP A 35 5.92 11.52 -8.68
C ASP A 35 5.83 10.23 -9.50
N GLY A 36 4.61 9.79 -9.77
CA GLY A 36 4.37 8.59 -10.56
C GLY A 36 4.34 7.29 -9.79
N ALA A 37 4.66 7.31 -8.51
CA ALA A 37 4.57 6.10 -7.70
C ALA A 37 3.11 5.87 -7.28
N LEU A 38 2.72 4.61 -7.15
CA LEU A 38 1.36 4.28 -6.73
C LEU A 38 1.18 4.44 -5.22
N GLY A 39 2.27 4.46 -4.48
CA GLY A 39 2.23 4.68 -3.05
C GLY A 39 3.63 4.95 -2.51
N ASP A 40 3.73 5.39 -1.28
CA ASP A 40 5.01 5.54 -0.61
C ASP A 40 4.86 5.35 0.90
N PHE A 41 5.98 5.12 1.55
CA PHE A 41 6.08 5.02 3.00
C PHE A 41 7.11 6.03 3.47
N VAL A 42 6.72 6.89 4.40
CA VAL A 42 7.62 7.91 4.94
C VAL A 42 7.74 7.66 6.43
N ASN A 43 8.85 7.05 6.83
CA ASN A 43 9.03 6.63 8.22
C ASN A 43 9.04 7.81 9.20
N LEU A 44 9.72 8.88 8.86
CA LEU A 44 9.80 10.03 9.75
C LEU A 44 8.45 10.72 9.93
N ALA A 45 7.59 10.65 8.93
CA ALA A 45 6.26 11.24 9.02
C ALA A 45 5.23 10.25 9.54
N HIS A 46 5.63 9.00 9.78
CA HIS A 46 4.75 7.93 10.24
C HIS A 46 3.51 7.82 9.36
N ARG A 47 3.72 7.63 8.05
CA ARG A 47 2.58 7.54 7.16
C ARG A 47 2.87 6.70 5.93
N ILE A 48 1.78 6.12 5.41
CA ILE A 48 1.74 5.48 4.10
C ILE A 48 0.79 6.31 3.26
N ARG A 49 1.18 6.61 2.02
CA ARG A 49 0.30 7.30 1.09
C ARG A 49 0.00 6.38 -0.08
N LEU A 50 -1.25 6.38 -0.52
CA LEU A 50 -1.70 5.54 -1.63
C LEU A 50 -2.48 6.41 -2.60
N ALA A 51 -2.17 6.30 -3.88
CA ALA A 51 -2.88 7.05 -4.92
C ALA A 51 -4.11 6.26 -5.34
N LYS A 52 -5.21 6.97 -5.61
CA LYS A 52 -6.42 6.30 -6.10
C LYS A 52 -6.56 6.38 -7.62
N THR A 53 -5.83 7.29 -8.29
CA THR A 53 -5.84 7.38 -9.74
C THR A 53 -4.44 7.58 -10.28
N TYR A 54 -4.30 7.43 -11.58
CA TYR A 54 -3.04 7.67 -12.28
C TYR A 54 -3.36 8.24 -13.67
N ILE A 55 -2.35 8.77 -14.34
CA ILE A 55 -2.51 9.28 -15.71
C ILE A 55 -2.11 8.15 -16.66
N ASN A 56 -3.05 7.73 -17.51
CA ASN A 56 -2.80 6.62 -18.43
C ASN A 56 -2.07 7.07 -19.69
N ASP A 57 -1.82 6.14 -20.60
CA ASP A 57 -1.07 6.39 -21.83
C ASP A 57 -1.71 7.47 -22.71
N LYS A 58 -3.01 7.69 -22.56
CA LYS A 58 -3.74 8.67 -23.34
C LYS A 58 -3.80 10.02 -22.65
N GLY A 59 -3.08 10.17 -21.54
CA GLY A 59 -3.06 11.41 -20.79
C GLY A 59 -4.32 11.67 -19.98
N LYS A 60 -5.09 10.61 -19.72
CA LYS A 60 -6.35 10.73 -18.99
C LYS A 60 -6.23 10.09 -17.62
N THR A 61 -6.99 10.62 -16.67
CA THR A 61 -7.03 10.06 -15.32
C THR A 61 -7.80 8.73 -15.33
N SER A 62 -7.22 7.73 -14.75
CA SER A 62 -7.82 6.40 -14.61
C SER A 62 -7.72 5.93 -13.18
N ASP A 63 -8.72 5.15 -12.75
CA ASP A 63 -8.71 4.58 -11.41
C ASP A 63 -7.69 3.46 -11.31
N ILE A 64 -7.04 3.37 -10.16
CA ILE A 64 -6.15 2.24 -9.87
C ILE A 64 -7.03 1.06 -9.46
N PRO A 65 -6.88 -0.11 -10.11
CA PRO A 65 -7.71 -1.28 -9.76
C PRO A 65 -7.56 -1.68 -8.29
N ASP A 66 -8.61 -2.25 -7.72
CA ASP A 66 -8.64 -2.61 -6.31
C ASP A 66 -7.50 -3.53 -5.90
N ASP A 67 -7.20 -4.55 -6.70
CA ASP A 67 -6.14 -5.48 -6.35
C ASP A 67 -4.77 -4.79 -6.39
N GLU A 68 -4.57 -3.88 -7.33
CA GLU A 68 -3.32 -3.13 -7.38
C GLU A 68 -3.21 -2.19 -6.17
N PHE A 69 -4.33 -1.60 -5.78
CA PHE A 69 -4.38 -0.72 -4.62
C PHE A 69 -4.00 -1.47 -3.34
N ILE A 70 -4.56 -2.67 -3.16
CA ILE A 70 -4.25 -3.51 -2.01
C ILE A 70 -2.79 -3.95 -2.02
N LYS A 71 -2.28 -4.37 -3.19
CA LYS A 71 -0.87 -4.77 -3.31
C LYS A 71 0.06 -3.62 -2.95
N THR A 72 -0.27 -2.43 -3.39
CA THR A 72 0.54 -1.25 -3.09
C THR A 72 0.55 -0.98 -1.58
N TYR A 73 -0.61 -1.06 -0.94
CA TYR A 73 -0.67 -0.90 0.50
C TYR A 73 0.22 -1.93 1.20
N LEU A 74 0.13 -3.19 0.79
CA LEU A 74 0.92 -4.26 1.41
C LEU A 74 2.41 -4.06 1.18
N HIS A 75 2.78 -3.52 0.02
CA HIS A 75 4.18 -3.21 -0.27
C HIS A 75 4.71 -2.14 0.68
N GLU A 76 3.94 -1.06 0.86
CA GLU A 76 4.36 0.01 1.76
C GLU A 76 4.34 -0.45 3.22
N LEU A 77 3.38 -1.31 3.56
CA LEU A 77 3.36 -1.91 4.89
C LEU A 77 4.60 -2.79 5.11
N GLY A 78 5.07 -3.44 4.04
CA GLY A 78 6.32 -4.21 4.09
C GLY A 78 7.52 -3.34 4.41
N HIS A 79 7.58 -2.13 3.87
CA HIS A 79 8.64 -1.19 4.24
C HIS A 79 8.54 -0.81 5.71
N CYS A 80 7.32 -0.58 6.19
CA CYS A 80 7.09 -0.29 7.60
C CYS A 80 7.55 -1.45 8.48
N PHE A 81 7.24 -2.66 8.07
CA PHE A 81 7.68 -3.86 8.80
C PHE A 81 9.20 -3.93 8.84
N GLY A 82 9.87 -3.61 7.74
CA GLY A 82 11.33 -3.61 7.70
C GLY A 82 11.94 -2.66 8.71
N TYR A 83 11.40 -1.48 8.82
CA TYR A 83 11.87 -0.52 9.82
C TYR A 83 11.60 -1.02 11.23
N TYR A 84 10.44 -1.59 11.47
CA TYR A 84 10.09 -2.14 12.79
C TYR A 84 11.01 -3.28 13.18
N PHE A 85 11.28 -4.18 12.24
CA PHE A 85 12.04 -5.39 12.50
C PHE A 85 13.54 -5.12 12.57
N ASN A 86 14.06 -4.31 11.68
CA ASN A 86 15.50 -4.21 11.45
C ASN A 86 16.03 -2.78 11.40
N GLY A 87 15.18 -1.79 11.65
CA GLY A 87 15.59 -0.38 11.61
C GLY A 87 15.91 0.11 10.22
N ASP A 88 15.58 -0.66 9.21
CA ASP A 88 15.86 -0.33 7.82
C ASP A 88 14.86 -1.06 6.94
N SER A 89 14.79 -0.65 5.68
CA SER A 89 13.80 -1.18 4.78
C SER A 89 14.48 -1.53 3.46
N SER A 90 14.13 -2.69 2.90
CA SER A 90 14.62 -3.07 1.58
C SER A 90 13.44 -3.32 0.66
N GLU A 91 13.67 -3.08 -0.61
CA GLU A 91 12.67 -3.34 -1.64
C GLU A 91 12.37 -4.84 -1.73
N GLU A 92 13.39 -5.66 -1.56
CA GLU A 92 13.22 -7.12 -1.59
C GLU A 92 12.29 -7.59 -0.48
N LEU A 93 12.48 -7.07 0.72
CA LEU A 93 11.61 -7.46 1.84
C LEU A 93 10.18 -6.98 1.61
N ALA A 94 10.02 -5.75 1.14
CA ALA A 94 8.70 -5.20 0.88
C ALA A 94 7.97 -6.00 -0.20
N CYS A 95 8.67 -6.39 -1.26
CA CYS A 95 8.07 -7.21 -2.31
C CYS A 95 7.68 -8.58 -1.80
N ALA A 96 8.55 -9.23 -1.03
CA ALA A 96 8.24 -10.53 -0.48
C ALA A 96 7.06 -10.46 0.47
N PHE A 97 7.02 -9.45 1.32
CA PHE A 97 5.93 -9.22 2.26
C PHE A 97 4.60 -9.07 1.53
N SER A 98 4.58 -8.19 0.51
CA SER A 98 3.33 -7.92 -0.19
C SER A 98 2.86 -9.13 -0.98
N ASN A 99 3.76 -9.84 -1.64
CA ASN A 99 3.37 -11.02 -2.41
C ASN A 99 2.83 -12.12 -1.50
N PHE A 100 3.51 -12.34 -0.38
CA PHE A 100 3.08 -13.36 0.58
C PHE A 100 1.68 -13.05 1.11
N PHE A 101 1.47 -11.83 1.58
CA PHE A 101 0.20 -11.48 2.20
C PHE A 101 -0.92 -11.35 1.19
N TYR A 102 -0.63 -10.87 -0.02
CA TYR A 102 -1.66 -10.79 -1.04
C TYR A 102 -2.17 -12.18 -1.40
N GLU A 103 -1.26 -13.13 -1.59
CA GLU A 103 -1.67 -14.51 -1.89
C GLU A 103 -2.42 -15.13 -0.73
N TYR A 104 -1.96 -14.85 0.49
CA TYR A 104 -2.67 -15.32 1.67
C TYR A 104 -4.11 -14.82 1.69
N LEU A 105 -4.29 -13.52 1.41
CA LEU A 105 -5.63 -12.94 1.42
C LEU A 105 -6.53 -13.56 0.35
N LEU A 106 -5.95 -13.90 -0.81
CA LEU A 106 -6.74 -14.52 -1.88
C LEU A 106 -7.18 -15.92 -1.53
N THR A 107 -6.39 -16.66 -0.77
CA THR A 107 -6.70 -18.05 -0.43
C THR A 107 -7.47 -18.19 0.87
N LYS A 108 -7.54 -17.14 1.64
CA LYS A 108 -8.24 -17.15 2.90
C LYS A 108 -9.74 -17.24 2.65
N LYS A 109 -10.41 -18.11 3.36
CA LYS A 109 -11.86 -18.30 3.22
C LYS A 109 -12.60 -17.91 4.48
#